data_86b5f26d097f746929e04ca01f05ed25
#
_entry.id   86b5f26d097f746929e04ca01f05ed25
#
_cell.length_a   1.000
_cell.length_b   1.000
_cell.length_c   1.000
_cell.angle_alpha   90.00
_cell.angle_beta   90.00
_cell.angle_gamma   90.00
#
_symmetry.space_group_name_H-M   'P 1'
#
loop_
_entity.id
_entity.type
_entity.pdbx_description
1 polymer ?
#
loop_
_entity_poly.entity_id
_entity_poly.type
_entity_poly.pdbx_seq_one_letter_code
_entity_poly.pdbx_strand_id
1 'polypeptide(L)'
;QPAVRWNYSHSTDVLGRVVEVASGQTLFQFEKQRLFDPLGMSETAYYVADESKWSRIAQAFPVDRFRVAGMRDPALPRRWESGGAGLVSTIGDYARFLQMLLNGGKLDGKRYLKPETVALMTSDQIGPETGIIHDPFYFPGPTSGFGLGFAVRTSPPPNTTWPLGEYRWDGAGGSFYFVDPQDDMLVVCMVQAPTQGGRIQLALKTMMFEALGKGLRKD
;
A
#
# COMPACT_ATOMS: atom_id res chain seq x y z
N GLN A 1 2.43 -13.06 -21.92
CA GLN A 1 2.55 -14.38 -21.27
C GLN A 1 2.88 -14.16 -19.80
N PRO A 2 2.27 -14.92 -18.87
CA PRO A 2 2.68 -14.91 -17.47
C PRO A 2 4.19 -15.17 -17.33
N ALA A 3 4.82 -14.58 -16.32
CA ALA A 3 6.24 -14.70 -16.02
C ALA A 3 7.22 -14.18 -17.11
N VAL A 4 6.74 -13.41 -18.08
CA VAL A 4 7.61 -12.80 -19.11
C VAL A 4 7.83 -11.33 -18.84
N ARG A 5 6.78 -10.62 -18.44
CA ARG A 5 6.83 -9.17 -18.22
C ARG A 5 5.98 -8.77 -17.04
N TRP A 6 6.49 -7.91 -16.20
CA TRP A 6 5.71 -7.25 -15.16
C TRP A 6 4.93 -6.08 -15.78
N ASN A 7 3.63 -6.06 -15.57
CA ASN A 7 2.75 -4.96 -15.96
C ASN A 7 1.81 -4.64 -14.80
N TYR A 8 1.70 -3.38 -14.42
CA TYR A 8 0.71 -2.94 -13.46
C TYR A 8 -0.67 -2.84 -14.12
N SER A 9 -1.64 -3.58 -13.61
CA SER A 9 -2.98 -3.65 -14.20
C SER A 9 -4.00 -4.17 -13.18
N HIS A 10 -5.08 -4.79 -13.66
CA HIS A 10 -6.19 -5.30 -12.85
C HIS A 10 -5.97 -6.71 -12.26
N SER A 11 -4.73 -7.17 -12.15
CA SER A 11 -4.45 -8.54 -11.64
C SER A 11 -4.95 -8.74 -10.22
N THR A 12 -4.84 -7.73 -9.36
CA THR A 12 -5.34 -7.78 -7.97
C THR A 12 -6.87 -7.74 -7.92
N ASP A 13 -7.53 -7.12 -8.90
CA ASP A 13 -9.00 -7.19 -9.04
C ASP A 13 -9.45 -8.62 -9.39
N VAL A 14 -8.73 -9.27 -10.31
CA VAL A 14 -8.96 -10.68 -10.63
C VAL A 14 -8.73 -11.56 -9.41
N LEU A 15 -7.67 -11.29 -8.63
CA LEU A 15 -7.39 -12.00 -7.37
C LEU A 15 -8.53 -11.82 -6.36
N GLY A 16 -9.06 -10.60 -6.22
CA GLY A 16 -10.25 -10.35 -5.39
C GLY A 16 -11.43 -11.24 -5.81
N ARG A 17 -11.68 -11.35 -7.11
CA ARG A 17 -12.72 -12.25 -7.61
C ARG A 17 -12.44 -13.73 -7.34
N VAL A 18 -11.20 -14.16 -7.42
CA VAL A 18 -10.80 -15.53 -7.03
C VAL A 18 -11.11 -15.80 -5.57
N VAL A 19 -10.82 -14.82 -4.69
CA VAL A 19 -11.15 -14.91 -3.26
C VAL A 19 -12.67 -15.05 -3.05
N GLU A 20 -13.48 -14.26 -3.74
CA GLU A 20 -14.95 -14.35 -3.65
C GLU A 20 -15.45 -15.74 -4.06
N VAL A 21 -14.97 -16.25 -5.21
CA VAL A 21 -15.39 -17.58 -5.71
C VAL A 21 -14.95 -18.69 -4.76
N ALA A 22 -13.73 -18.63 -4.25
CA ALA A 22 -13.19 -19.66 -3.36
C ALA A 22 -13.82 -19.64 -1.96
N SER A 23 -14.21 -18.47 -1.45
CA SER A 23 -14.77 -18.30 -0.12
C SER A 23 -16.30 -18.40 -0.08
N GLY A 24 -16.98 -18.14 -1.21
CA GLY A 24 -18.43 -17.98 -1.27
C GLY A 24 -18.95 -16.70 -0.61
N GLN A 25 -18.07 -15.74 -0.32
CA GLN A 25 -18.37 -14.45 0.32
C GLN A 25 -18.06 -13.30 -0.63
N THR A 26 -18.61 -12.08 -0.39
CA THR A 26 -18.08 -10.90 -1.05
C THR A 26 -16.65 -10.64 -0.57
N LEU A 27 -15.86 -9.90 -1.35
CA LEU A 27 -14.49 -9.60 -0.97
C LEU A 27 -14.46 -8.85 0.37
N PHE A 28 -15.34 -7.87 0.55
CA PHE A 28 -15.43 -7.12 1.81
C PHE A 28 -15.80 -8.01 2.99
N GLN A 29 -16.77 -8.94 2.83
CA GLN A 29 -17.13 -9.85 3.90
C GLN A 29 -15.94 -10.71 4.32
N PHE A 30 -15.20 -11.24 3.34
CA PHE A 30 -14.02 -12.04 3.59
C PHE A 30 -12.91 -11.22 4.30
N GLU A 31 -12.58 -10.05 3.76
CA GLU A 31 -11.55 -9.17 4.33
C GLU A 31 -11.94 -8.70 5.74
N LYS A 32 -13.20 -8.30 5.92
CA LYS A 32 -13.71 -7.87 7.21
C LYS A 32 -13.57 -8.97 8.26
N GLN A 33 -14.02 -10.16 7.95
CA GLN A 33 -13.98 -11.29 8.88
C GLN A 33 -12.56 -11.77 9.19
N ARG A 34 -11.68 -11.79 8.17
CA ARG A 34 -10.35 -12.40 8.28
C ARG A 34 -9.26 -11.42 8.66
N LEU A 35 -9.45 -10.14 8.34
CA LEU A 35 -8.42 -9.12 8.48
C LEU A 35 -8.89 -7.92 9.31
N PHE A 36 -9.96 -7.21 8.88
CA PHE A 36 -10.29 -5.92 9.48
C PHE A 36 -10.80 -6.05 10.92
N ASP A 37 -11.81 -6.87 11.18
CA ASP A 37 -12.31 -7.09 12.53
C ASP A 37 -11.25 -7.66 13.48
N PRO A 38 -10.51 -8.72 13.09
CA PRO A 38 -9.45 -9.24 13.94
C PRO A 38 -8.33 -8.25 14.26
N LEU A 39 -7.99 -7.35 13.33
CA LEU A 39 -6.99 -6.29 13.52
C LEU A 39 -7.56 -5.04 14.21
N GLY A 40 -8.88 -4.96 14.43
CA GLY A 40 -9.52 -3.76 14.98
C GLY A 40 -9.58 -2.59 14.02
N MET A 41 -9.59 -2.84 12.70
CA MET A 41 -9.69 -1.85 11.63
C MET A 41 -11.17 -1.50 11.36
N SER A 42 -11.82 -0.89 12.34
CA SER A 42 -13.27 -0.71 12.37
C SER A 42 -13.81 0.36 11.41
N GLU A 43 -12.93 1.20 10.86
CA GLU A 43 -13.28 2.26 9.92
C GLU A 43 -12.74 1.99 8.50
N THR A 44 -12.38 0.73 8.21
CA THR A 44 -11.92 0.30 6.89
C THR A 44 -13.03 -0.42 6.15
N ALA A 45 -13.42 0.10 4.98
CA ALA A 45 -14.50 -0.43 4.15
C ALA A 45 -14.37 0.05 2.69
N TYR A 46 -15.25 -0.42 1.80
CA TYR A 46 -15.30 0.06 0.40
C TYR A 46 -16.07 1.37 0.22
N TYR A 47 -16.77 1.84 1.25
CA TYR A 47 -17.42 3.15 1.33
C TYR A 47 -17.79 3.48 2.77
N VAL A 48 -18.06 4.74 3.05
CA VAL A 48 -18.47 5.23 4.37
C VAL A 48 -20.00 5.19 4.47
N ALA A 49 -20.54 4.08 5.00
CA ALA A 49 -21.98 3.86 5.10
C ALA A 49 -22.69 4.79 6.11
N ASP A 50 -21.97 5.22 7.15
CA ASP A 50 -22.47 6.10 8.20
C ASP A 50 -22.36 7.57 7.74
N GLU A 51 -23.49 8.18 7.40
CA GLU A 51 -23.54 9.58 6.93
C GLU A 51 -22.98 10.57 7.97
N SER A 52 -23.08 10.28 9.25
CA SER A 52 -22.53 11.13 10.31
C SER A 52 -21.02 11.27 10.23
N LYS A 53 -20.34 10.34 9.54
CA LYS A 53 -18.89 10.33 9.33
C LYS A 53 -18.45 11.02 8.03
N TRP A 54 -19.35 11.42 7.15
CA TRP A 54 -19.00 12.00 5.85
C TRP A 54 -18.17 13.27 5.96
N SER A 55 -18.37 14.06 7.03
CA SER A 55 -17.54 15.23 7.30
C SER A 55 -16.06 14.91 7.55
N ARG A 56 -15.73 13.66 7.82
CA ARG A 56 -14.36 13.16 8.04
C ARG A 56 -13.70 12.69 6.73
N ILE A 57 -14.45 12.56 5.64
CA ILE A 57 -13.90 12.16 4.35
C ILE A 57 -12.96 13.26 3.85
N ALA A 58 -11.70 12.89 3.60
CA ALA A 58 -10.69 13.82 3.12
C ALA A 58 -11.10 14.43 1.79
N GLN A 59 -11.09 15.76 1.72
CA GLN A 59 -11.43 16.53 0.53
C GLN A 59 -10.17 16.87 -0.26
N ALA A 60 -10.29 16.87 -1.58
CA ALA A 60 -9.21 17.26 -2.46
C ALA A 60 -8.88 18.75 -2.34
N PHE A 61 -7.62 19.11 -2.48
CA PHE A 61 -7.21 20.49 -2.68
C PHE A 61 -7.86 21.07 -3.96
N PRO A 62 -8.07 22.39 -4.05
CA PRO A 62 -8.69 22.99 -5.23
C PRO A 62 -8.03 22.59 -6.56
N VAL A 63 -6.71 22.48 -6.58
CA VAL A 63 -5.90 22.07 -7.74
C VAL A 63 -6.17 20.63 -8.17
N ASP A 64 -6.58 19.78 -7.25
CA ASP A 64 -6.79 18.35 -7.46
C ASP A 64 -8.25 17.96 -7.75
N ARG A 65 -9.20 18.89 -7.57
CA ARG A 65 -10.64 18.62 -7.70
C ARG A 65 -11.02 17.97 -9.02
N PHE A 66 -10.43 18.41 -10.12
CA PHE A 66 -10.71 17.84 -11.44
C PHE A 66 -10.29 16.37 -11.56
N ARG A 67 -9.14 16.03 -11.01
CA ARG A 67 -8.65 14.63 -11.03
C ARG A 67 -9.46 13.73 -10.10
N VAL A 68 -9.84 14.23 -8.94
CA VAL A 68 -10.65 13.50 -7.96
C VAL A 68 -12.08 13.28 -8.45
N ALA A 69 -12.64 14.19 -9.25
CA ALA A 69 -13.96 14.02 -9.85
C ALA A 69 -14.11 12.74 -10.70
N GLY A 70 -12.98 12.24 -11.25
CA GLY A 70 -12.93 10.96 -11.95
C GLY A 70 -12.71 9.73 -11.05
N MET A 71 -12.47 9.94 -9.76
CA MET A 71 -12.30 8.88 -8.79
C MET A 71 -13.64 8.45 -8.19
N ARG A 72 -13.60 7.34 -7.48
CA ARG A 72 -14.80 6.83 -6.81
C ARG A 72 -15.13 7.69 -5.59
N ASP A 73 -16.39 8.08 -5.47
CA ASP A 73 -16.90 8.78 -4.30
C ASP A 73 -16.93 7.80 -3.10
N PRO A 74 -16.21 8.07 -2.02
CA PRO A 74 -16.19 7.21 -0.85
C PRO A 74 -17.48 7.20 -0.02
N ALA A 75 -18.41 8.13 -0.26
CA ALA A 75 -19.73 8.16 0.39
C ALA A 75 -20.74 7.21 -0.27
N LEU A 76 -20.47 6.70 -1.48
CA LEU A 76 -21.42 5.91 -2.24
C LEU A 76 -21.12 4.42 -2.22
N PRO A 77 -22.14 3.54 -2.05
CA PRO A 77 -21.97 2.11 -2.11
C PRO A 77 -21.45 1.65 -3.47
N ARG A 78 -20.80 0.50 -3.51
CA ARG A 78 -20.19 -0.06 -4.71
C ARG A 78 -20.97 -1.24 -5.25
N ARG A 79 -21.05 -1.34 -6.58
CA ARG A 79 -21.55 -2.56 -7.25
C ARG A 79 -20.51 -3.66 -7.27
N TRP A 80 -19.25 -3.32 -7.11
CA TRP A 80 -18.12 -4.21 -7.20
C TRP A 80 -17.02 -3.77 -6.23
N GLU A 81 -16.51 -4.72 -5.47
CA GLU A 81 -15.43 -4.57 -4.50
C GLU A 81 -14.12 -4.94 -5.19
N SER A 82 -13.28 -3.93 -5.43
CA SER A 82 -12.04 -4.10 -6.19
C SER A 82 -10.92 -4.59 -5.28
N GLY A 83 -10.27 -5.70 -5.64
CA GLY A 83 -9.07 -6.16 -4.93
C GLY A 83 -7.84 -5.28 -5.14
N GLY A 84 -7.90 -4.36 -6.12
CA GLY A 84 -6.79 -3.46 -6.45
C GLY A 84 -6.99 -2.02 -6.00
N ALA A 85 -8.20 -1.62 -5.57
CA ALA A 85 -8.49 -0.22 -5.22
C ALA A 85 -9.82 -0.07 -4.46
N GLY A 86 -10.09 1.14 -3.97
CA GLY A 86 -11.43 1.52 -3.53
C GLY A 86 -11.70 1.36 -2.04
N LEU A 87 -10.81 0.80 -1.26
CA LEU A 87 -10.92 0.85 0.19
C LEU A 87 -10.77 2.30 0.68
N VAL A 88 -11.57 2.66 1.66
CA VAL A 88 -11.42 3.84 2.51
C VAL A 88 -10.98 3.37 3.89
N SER A 89 -10.14 4.15 4.55
CA SER A 89 -9.60 3.77 5.85
C SER A 89 -9.19 5.02 6.65
N THR A 90 -8.70 4.81 7.85
CA THR A 90 -8.04 5.82 8.67
C THR A 90 -6.56 5.51 8.83
N ILE A 91 -5.76 6.53 9.19
CA ILE A 91 -4.34 6.33 9.50
C ILE A 91 -4.17 5.29 10.61
N GLY A 92 -5.04 5.33 11.64
CA GLY A 92 -4.98 4.39 12.77
C GLY A 92 -5.24 2.95 12.33
N ASP A 93 -6.28 2.70 11.55
CA ASP A 93 -6.60 1.36 11.04
C ASP A 93 -5.46 0.81 10.18
N TYR A 94 -5.01 1.64 9.22
CA TYR A 94 -3.97 1.21 8.29
C TYR A 94 -2.62 0.98 8.99
N ALA A 95 -2.29 1.79 10.00
CA ALA A 95 -1.10 1.59 10.83
C ALA A 95 -1.12 0.25 11.58
N ARG A 96 -2.29 -0.22 12.03
CA ARG A 96 -2.42 -1.55 12.66
C ARG A 96 -2.09 -2.67 11.69
N PHE A 97 -2.55 -2.58 10.45
CA PHE A 97 -2.20 -3.53 9.40
C PHE A 97 -0.69 -3.55 9.13
N LEU A 98 -0.08 -2.39 8.96
CA LEU A 98 1.36 -2.29 8.73
C LEU A 98 2.19 -2.74 9.95
N GLN A 99 1.75 -2.43 11.16
CA GLN A 99 2.40 -2.90 12.38
C GLN A 99 2.35 -4.43 12.50
N MET A 100 1.24 -5.04 12.12
CA MET A 100 1.12 -6.50 12.04
C MET A 100 2.16 -7.08 11.09
N LEU A 101 2.35 -6.47 9.92
CA LEU A 101 3.38 -6.90 8.95
C LEU A 101 4.79 -6.67 9.48
N LEU A 102 5.09 -5.48 10.05
CA LEU A 102 6.39 -5.16 10.62
C LEU A 102 6.79 -6.13 11.74
N ASN A 103 5.82 -6.57 12.53
CA ASN A 103 5.99 -7.58 13.58
C ASN A 103 6.01 -9.03 13.03
N GLY A 104 6.28 -9.25 11.75
CA GLY A 104 6.33 -10.57 11.14
C GLY A 104 5.02 -11.35 11.22
N GLY A 105 3.88 -10.66 11.05
CA GLY A 105 2.55 -11.26 11.02
C GLY A 105 1.86 -11.38 12.38
N LYS A 106 2.26 -10.58 13.38
CA LYS A 106 1.71 -10.61 14.74
C LYS A 106 1.31 -9.21 15.22
N LEU A 107 0.16 -9.10 15.87
CA LEU A 107 -0.29 -7.87 16.53
C LEU A 107 -1.08 -8.22 17.80
N ASP A 108 -0.91 -7.42 18.86
CA ASP A 108 -1.61 -7.58 20.14
C ASP A 108 -1.60 -9.03 20.68
N GLY A 109 -0.45 -9.71 20.57
CA GLY A 109 -0.28 -11.09 21.02
C GLY A 109 -0.85 -12.14 20.06
N LYS A 110 -1.65 -11.77 19.07
CA LYS A 110 -2.28 -12.67 18.10
C LYS A 110 -1.47 -12.78 16.81
N ARG A 111 -1.35 -14.01 16.27
CA ARG A 111 -0.72 -14.25 14.96
C ARG A 111 -1.78 -14.30 13.87
N TYR A 112 -1.53 -13.55 12.81
CA TYR A 112 -2.36 -13.44 11.60
C TYR A 112 -1.71 -14.15 10.41
N LEU A 113 -0.40 -13.96 10.25
CA LEU A 113 0.40 -14.55 9.20
C LEU A 113 1.62 -15.25 9.83
N LYS A 114 2.13 -16.28 9.15
CA LYS A 114 3.42 -16.87 9.53
C LYS A 114 4.55 -15.90 9.16
N PRO A 115 5.67 -15.87 9.91
CA PRO A 115 6.81 -15.03 9.57
C PRO A 115 7.32 -15.28 8.15
N GLU A 116 7.35 -16.55 7.72
CA GLU A 116 7.79 -16.94 6.39
C GLU A 116 6.87 -16.37 5.29
N THR A 117 5.58 -16.27 5.58
CA THR A 117 4.61 -15.67 4.66
C THR A 117 4.87 -14.18 4.51
N VAL A 118 5.11 -13.46 5.61
CA VAL A 118 5.44 -12.04 5.56
C VAL A 118 6.75 -11.83 4.81
N ALA A 119 7.79 -12.63 5.11
CA ALA A 119 9.07 -12.57 4.41
C ALA A 119 8.91 -12.79 2.90
N LEU A 120 8.08 -13.77 2.48
CA LEU A 120 7.78 -14.01 1.08
C LEU A 120 7.05 -12.80 0.45
N MET A 121 6.07 -12.22 1.14
CA MET A 121 5.31 -11.07 0.65
C MET A 121 6.17 -9.82 0.44
N THR A 122 7.16 -9.62 1.31
CA THR A 122 8.01 -8.42 1.35
C THR A 122 9.42 -8.63 0.77
N SER A 123 9.66 -9.72 0.06
CA SER A 123 10.87 -9.95 -0.73
C SER A 123 10.62 -9.76 -2.22
N ASP A 124 11.69 -9.47 -2.98
CA ASP A 124 11.59 -9.31 -4.43
C ASP A 124 11.32 -10.66 -5.11
N GLN A 125 10.22 -10.74 -5.84
CA GLN A 125 9.76 -11.93 -6.56
C GLN A 125 10.01 -11.85 -8.07
N ILE A 126 10.57 -10.73 -8.54
CA ILE A 126 10.78 -10.44 -9.96
C ILE A 126 12.20 -9.95 -10.23
N GLY A 127 13.14 -10.36 -9.38
CA GLY A 127 14.56 -10.02 -9.53
C GLY A 127 15.18 -10.52 -10.84
N PRO A 128 16.40 -10.07 -11.16
CA PRO A 128 17.07 -10.36 -12.43
C PRO A 128 17.15 -11.86 -12.76
N GLU A 129 17.23 -12.71 -11.75
CA GLU A 129 17.30 -14.17 -11.88
C GLU A 129 16.01 -14.79 -12.43
N THR A 130 14.88 -14.08 -12.36
CA THR A 130 13.60 -14.57 -12.88
C THR A 130 13.48 -14.40 -14.39
N GLY A 131 14.30 -13.55 -15.02
CA GLY A 131 14.20 -13.16 -16.41
C GLY A 131 12.97 -12.32 -16.77
N ILE A 132 12.21 -11.86 -15.77
CA ILE A 132 11.02 -11.02 -15.98
C ILE A 132 11.45 -9.63 -16.46
N ILE A 133 10.92 -9.20 -17.59
CA ILE A 133 11.18 -7.88 -18.15
C ILE A 133 10.32 -6.85 -17.44
N HIS A 134 10.93 -5.75 -16.98
CA HIS A 134 10.18 -4.62 -16.45
C HIS A 134 9.63 -3.77 -17.61
N ASP A 135 8.39 -3.33 -17.49
CA ASP A 135 7.76 -2.38 -18.40
C ASP A 135 8.49 -1.03 -18.36
N PRO A 136 8.56 -0.24 -19.45
CA PRO A 136 9.06 1.14 -19.40
C PRO A 136 8.39 2.02 -18.36
N PHE A 137 7.14 1.70 -18.00
CA PHE A 137 6.40 2.35 -16.92
C PHE A 137 6.41 1.52 -15.62
N TYR A 138 7.54 0.89 -15.31
CA TYR A 138 7.67 0.10 -14.10
C TYR A 138 7.43 0.94 -12.85
N PHE A 139 6.25 0.80 -12.27
CA PHE A 139 5.73 1.63 -11.18
C PHE A 139 6.61 1.63 -9.92
N PRO A 140 7.17 0.50 -9.49
CA PRO A 140 8.07 0.49 -8.33
C PRO A 140 9.33 1.31 -8.50
N GLY A 141 9.73 1.59 -9.75
CA GLY A 141 10.93 2.36 -10.08
C GLY A 141 12.22 1.51 -10.09
N PRO A 142 13.31 2.07 -10.63
CA PRO A 142 14.53 1.31 -10.95
C PRO A 142 15.29 0.80 -9.71
N THR A 143 14.97 1.29 -8.52
CA THR A 143 15.62 0.88 -7.26
C THR A 143 14.79 -0.11 -6.45
N SER A 144 13.73 -0.64 -7.05
CA SER A 144 12.80 -1.54 -6.36
C SER A 144 12.47 -2.77 -7.20
N GLY A 145 12.40 -3.92 -6.56
CA GLY A 145 11.70 -5.09 -7.03
C GLY A 145 10.22 -5.07 -6.61
N PHE A 146 9.54 -6.19 -6.76
CA PHE A 146 8.14 -6.33 -6.41
C PHE A 146 7.87 -7.65 -5.70
N GLY A 147 7.26 -7.56 -4.52
CA GLY A 147 6.82 -8.70 -3.73
C GLY A 147 5.38 -9.11 -4.04
N LEU A 148 4.67 -9.63 -3.06
CA LEU A 148 3.25 -9.96 -3.21
C LEU A 148 2.38 -8.77 -2.79
N GLY A 149 2.29 -7.76 -3.68
CA GLY A 149 1.52 -6.53 -3.46
C GLY A 149 2.32 -5.33 -2.96
N PHE A 150 3.64 -5.44 -2.84
CA PHE A 150 4.53 -4.37 -2.38
C PHE A 150 5.67 -4.13 -3.36
N ALA A 151 6.01 -2.87 -3.58
CA ALA A 151 7.32 -2.52 -4.10
C ALA A 151 8.34 -2.70 -2.97
N VAL A 152 9.44 -3.39 -3.25
CA VAL A 152 10.50 -3.70 -2.28
C VAL A 152 11.79 -3.04 -2.73
N ARG A 153 12.43 -2.26 -1.87
CA ARG A 153 13.70 -1.61 -2.18
C ARG A 153 14.84 -2.61 -2.29
N THR A 154 15.42 -2.74 -3.47
CA THR A 154 16.53 -3.67 -3.78
C THR A 154 17.87 -2.95 -3.93
N SER A 155 17.84 -1.64 -4.18
CA SER A 155 19.04 -0.79 -4.20
C SER A 155 18.72 0.61 -3.66
N PRO A 156 19.70 1.33 -3.08
CA PRO A 156 19.44 2.68 -2.61
C PRO A 156 19.25 3.63 -3.80
N PRO A 157 18.38 4.64 -3.68
CA PRO A 157 18.32 5.71 -4.65
C PRO A 157 19.71 6.42 -4.77
N PRO A 158 20.04 6.99 -5.92
CA PRO A 158 21.32 7.70 -6.10
C PRO A 158 21.54 8.73 -5.00
N ASN A 159 22.78 8.81 -4.52
CA ASN A 159 23.23 9.76 -3.49
C ASN A 159 22.48 9.65 -2.16
N THR A 160 21.92 8.48 -1.83
CA THR A 160 21.28 8.23 -0.54
C THR A 160 21.88 7.03 0.18
N THR A 161 21.63 6.96 1.48
CA THR A 161 21.94 5.80 2.32
C THR A 161 20.65 5.10 2.80
N TRP A 162 19.58 5.29 2.08
CA TRP A 162 18.29 4.71 2.48
C TRP A 162 18.35 3.18 2.52
N PRO A 163 17.75 2.56 3.54
CA PRO A 163 17.91 1.13 3.79
C PRO A 163 17.28 0.27 2.71
N LEU A 164 17.84 -0.92 2.50
CA LEU A 164 17.26 -1.96 1.65
C LEU A 164 16.16 -2.70 2.38
N GLY A 165 15.25 -3.32 1.63
CA GLY A 165 14.14 -4.09 2.21
C GLY A 165 12.96 -3.23 2.66
N GLU A 166 13.01 -1.89 2.51
CA GLU A 166 11.81 -1.07 2.65
C GLU A 166 10.75 -1.58 1.69
N TYR A 167 9.54 -1.84 2.17
CA TYR A 167 8.41 -2.18 1.32
C TYR A 167 7.31 -1.12 1.43
N ARG A 168 6.66 -0.84 0.31
CA ARG A 168 5.75 0.29 0.18
C ARG A 168 4.71 0.09 -0.91
N TRP A 169 3.67 0.90 -0.85
CA TRP A 169 2.79 1.17 -1.98
C TRP A 169 2.13 2.53 -1.85
N ASP A 170 1.46 2.95 -2.93
CA ASP A 170 0.75 4.23 -2.99
C ASP A 170 -0.60 4.08 -3.69
N GLY A 171 -1.46 5.05 -3.50
CA GLY A 171 -2.77 5.14 -4.11
C GLY A 171 -2.87 6.29 -5.12
N ALA A 172 -3.72 6.12 -6.12
CA ALA A 172 -3.98 7.16 -7.14
C ALA A 172 -4.45 8.49 -6.54
N GLY A 173 -5.03 8.48 -5.34
CA GLY A 173 -5.43 9.68 -4.58
C GLY A 173 -4.27 10.45 -3.95
N GLY A 174 -3.06 9.90 -3.95
CA GLY A 174 -1.87 10.51 -3.35
C GLY A 174 -1.52 9.95 -1.98
N SER A 175 -2.35 9.11 -1.37
CA SER A 175 -2.01 8.40 -0.13
C SER A 175 -0.90 7.39 -0.37
N PHE A 176 -0.03 7.20 0.62
CA PHE A 176 1.06 6.23 0.54
C PHE A 176 1.44 5.72 1.92
N TYR A 177 2.14 4.61 1.93
CA TYR A 177 2.80 4.10 3.11
C TYR A 177 4.16 3.50 2.74
N PHE A 178 5.00 3.37 3.73
CA PHE A 178 6.18 2.51 3.67
C PHE A 178 6.48 1.92 5.04
N VAL A 179 7.13 0.77 5.03
CA VAL A 179 7.62 0.08 6.21
C VAL A 179 9.10 -0.19 6.01
N ASP A 180 9.87 0.16 6.99
CA ASP A 180 11.31 -0.07 7.05
C ASP A 180 11.62 -1.03 8.19
N PRO A 181 11.83 -2.33 7.90
CA PRO A 181 12.15 -3.31 8.93
C PRO A 181 13.52 -3.11 9.58
N GLN A 182 14.45 -2.42 8.92
CA GLN A 182 15.78 -2.18 9.48
C GLN A 182 15.77 -1.16 10.61
N ASP A 183 14.87 -0.17 10.50
CA ASP A 183 14.72 0.88 11.51
C ASP A 183 13.50 0.68 12.41
N ASP A 184 12.85 -0.49 12.31
CA ASP A 184 11.61 -0.81 13.04
C ASP A 184 10.56 0.31 12.91
N MET A 185 10.36 0.79 11.67
CA MET A 185 9.60 1.99 11.40
C MET A 185 8.50 1.74 10.36
N LEU A 186 7.36 2.35 10.55
CA LEU A 186 6.30 2.46 9.55
C LEU A 186 5.82 3.91 9.41
N VAL A 187 5.35 4.23 8.21
CA VAL A 187 4.80 5.54 7.88
C VAL A 187 3.53 5.36 7.09
N VAL A 188 2.50 6.09 7.47
CA VAL A 188 1.24 6.21 6.73
C VAL A 188 0.96 7.67 6.47
N CYS A 189 0.76 8.04 5.23
CA CYS A 189 0.30 9.36 4.83
C CYS A 189 -0.99 9.22 4.03
N MET A 190 -2.08 9.74 4.56
CA MET A 190 -3.38 9.76 3.89
C MET A 190 -3.70 11.17 3.46
N VAL A 191 -3.81 11.38 2.15
CA VAL A 191 -4.07 12.68 1.54
C VAL A 191 -4.88 12.48 0.26
N GLN A 192 -5.75 13.44 -0.05
CA GLN A 192 -6.49 13.46 -1.30
C GLN A 192 -5.86 14.51 -2.24
N ALA A 193 -4.68 14.19 -2.75
CA ALA A 193 -3.82 15.09 -3.52
C ALA A 193 -3.10 14.37 -4.67
N PRO A 194 -3.83 13.85 -5.68
CA PRO A 194 -3.26 13.01 -6.75
C PRO A 194 -2.15 13.70 -7.54
N THR A 195 -2.14 15.04 -7.67
CA THR A 195 -1.09 15.76 -8.38
C THR A 195 0.15 16.03 -7.52
N GLN A 196 0.04 15.90 -6.20
CA GLN A 196 1.11 16.21 -5.24
C GLN A 196 1.67 14.98 -4.53
N GLY A 197 1.02 13.81 -4.67
CA GLY A 197 1.35 12.60 -3.91
C GLY A 197 2.84 12.25 -3.94
N GLY A 198 3.43 12.15 -5.12
CA GLY A 198 4.86 11.84 -5.26
C GLY A 198 5.79 12.88 -4.64
N ARG A 199 5.43 14.18 -4.73
CA ARG A 199 6.20 15.25 -4.11
C ARG A 199 6.13 15.20 -2.58
N ILE A 200 4.94 14.96 -2.03
CA ILE A 200 4.74 14.81 -0.58
C ILE A 200 5.50 13.58 -0.08
N GLN A 201 5.40 12.47 -0.79
CA GLN A 201 6.10 11.23 -0.46
C GLN A 201 7.63 11.44 -0.40
N LEU A 202 8.20 12.06 -1.43
CA LEU A 202 9.63 12.32 -1.48
C LEU A 202 10.08 13.24 -0.33
N ALA A 203 9.37 14.34 -0.11
CA ALA A 203 9.69 15.30 0.94
C ALA A 203 9.63 14.63 2.32
N LEU A 204 8.56 13.88 2.61
CA LEU A 204 8.40 13.20 3.89
C LEU A 204 9.50 12.16 4.12
N LYS A 205 9.81 11.33 3.12
CA LYS A 205 10.89 10.35 3.22
C LYS A 205 12.25 11.01 3.46
N THR A 206 12.56 12.04 2.70
CA THR A 206 13.82 12.77 2.86
C THR A 206 13.97 13.31 4.29
N MET A 207 12.97 14.04 4.78
CA MET A 207 12.98 14.59 6.14
C MET A 207 13.12 13.51 7.22
N MET A 208 12.45 12.38 7.06
CA MET A 208 12.51 11.29 8.04
C MET A 208 13.88 10.60 8.05
N PHE A 209 14.41 10.25 6.88
CA PHE A 209 15.72 9.63 6.82
C PHE A 209 16.85 10.59 7.23
N GLU A 210 16.72 11.90 6.95
CA GLU A 210 17.61 12.92 7.51
C GLU A 210 17.58 12.96 9.03
N ALA A 211 16.38 12.91 9.62
CA ALA A 211 16.23 12.88 11.09
C ALA A 211 16.85 11.62 11.72
N LEU A 212 16.90 10.51 10.98
CA LEU A 212 17.56 9.27 11.39
C LEU A 212 19.06 9.23 11.07
N GLY A 213 19.63 10.33 10.55
CA GLY A 213 21.04 10.38 10.13
C GLY A 213 21.34 9.58 8.85
N LYS A 214 20.33 9.23 8.07
CA LYS A 214 20.39 8.43 6.83
C LYS A 214 20.03 9.27 5.59
N GLY A 215 20.32 10.54 5.59
CA GLY A 215 20.01 11.47 4.51
C GLY A 215 20.88 11.31 3.25
N LEU A 216 21.01 12.39 2.50
CA LEU A 216 21.88 12.43 1.33
C LEU A 216 23.34 12.19 1.75
N ARG A 217 24.09 11.43 0.93
CA ARG A 217 25.54 11.32 1.09
C ARG A 217 26.13 12.73 0.96
N LYS A 218 26.90 13.14 1.96
CA LYS A 218 27.74 14.32 1.86
C LYS A 218 29.01 13.87 1.16
N ASP A 219 29.18 14.29 -0.08
CA ASP A 219 30.43 14.14 -0.80
C ASP A 219 31.55 14.98 -0.12
#